data_71bef04bc3ab2f998fd17b5fed44f2ce
#
_entry.id   71bef04bc3ab2f998fd17b5fed44f2ce
#
_cell.length_a   1.000
_cell.length_b   1.000
_cell.length_c   1.000
_cell.angle_alpha   90.00
_cell.angle_beta   90.00
_cell.angle_gamma   90.00
#
_symmetry.space_group_name_H-M   'P 1'
#
loop_
_entity.id
_entity.type
_entity.pdbx_description
1 polymer ?
#
loop_
_entity_poly.entity_id
_entity_poly.type
_entity_poly.pdbx_seq_one_letter_code
_entity_poly.pdbx_strand_id
1 'polypeptide(L)'
;MPLNRTIKIILTVLLLACGVWLGLNRQFYREALASAFIAFALASVIIIHLRLRPAWIDAALILAGTLFLGAIDYRVLHFRPAIMAWLSFAGLSSLVIFGVGAVWAKGAKQKLLVLGYVPALLFVISEYFADNLLRWTSANHPKALDLYLFSFDSSLGVQISFVMGQVFSAWPWLRIVGLLFYIGLPVPIALIYSGQLLRIREKTIPAMVAFLATGPVGVIFFNLFPAIGPAHLFGQGFPWHPFTIAQSAGIIVEPMAIPGPPNAIPSLHMAWVLLVWWYSRGLRLWERSIAFLFMFFTVLATLGTGEHYFIDLIVAFPFALLLESMCALSLKITDRSRVLAFCFGLAGTLGWFALLRNALHFFWTTPVLPWSFCVATIVVSLLCERELQHRTVSPALEKAVASRALSSTT
;
A
#
# COMPACT_ATOMS: atom_id res chain seq x y z
N MET A 1 -14.62 -27.16 -11.01
CA MET A 1 -16.01 -27.58 -11.30
C MET A 1 -16.85 -26.33 -11.58
N PRO A 2 -17.71 -26.30 -12.60
CA PRO A 2 -18.63 -25.19 -12.80
C PRO A 2 -19.67 -25.17 -11.66
N LEU A 3 -19.88 -23.99 -11.08
CA LEU A 3 -20.89 -23.80 -10.04
C LEU A 3 -22.29 -24.17 -10.57
N ASN A 4 -23.08 -24.87 -9.78
CA ASN A 4 -24.48 -25.19 -10.07
C ASN A 4 -25.28 -23.87 -10.21
N ARG A 5 -26.32 -23.86 -11.05
CA ARG A 5 -27.19 -22.70 -11.31
C ARG A 5 -27.79 -22.14 -10.01
N THR A 6 -28.25 -23.01 -9.11
CA THR A 6 -28.80 -22.61 -7.81
C THR A 6 -27.77 -21.87 -6.95
N ILE A 7 -26.54 -22.38 -6.88
CA ILE A 7 -25.45 -21.70 -6.16
C ILE A 7 -25.15 -20.31 -6.75
N LYS A 8 -25.16 -20.19 -8.08
CA LYS A 8 -24.96 -18.89 -8.75
C LYS A 8 -26.06 -17.89 -8.40
N ILE A 9 -27.31 -18.33 -8.36
CA ILE A 9 -28.45 -17.48 -7.96
C ILE A 9 -28.29 -17.05 -6.51
N ILE A 10 -27.99 -17.96 -5.59
CA ILE A 10 -27.76 -17.66 -4.17
C ILE A 10 -26.64 -16.64 -4.02
N LEU A 11 -25.48 -16.86 -4.65
CA LEU A 11 -24.35 -15.93 -4.58
C LEU A 11 -24.71 -14.55 -5.15
N THR A 12 -25.47 -14.50 -6.24
CA THR A 12 -25.92 -13.23 -6.82
C THR A 12 -26.84 -12.48 -5.85
N VAL A 13 -27.82 -13.16 -5.25
CA VAL A 13 -28.73 -12.58 -4.26
C VAL A 13 -27.95 -12.08 -3.03
N LEU A 14 -27.00 -12.86 -2.54
CA LEU A 14 -26.14 -12.46 -1.42
C LEU A 14 -25.30 -11.22 -1.74
N LEU A 15 -24.69 -11.16 -2.93
CA LEU A 15 -23.91 -9.98 -3.37
C LEU A 15 -24.79 -8.72 -3.45
N LEU A 16 -25.97 -8.83 -4.04
CA LEU A 16 -26.92 -7.73 -4.15
C LEU A 16 -27.41 -7.29 -2.76
N ALA A 17 -27.83 -8.24 -1.92
CA ALA A 17 -28.31 -7.95 -0.57
C ALA A 17 -27.20 -7.31 0.30
N CYS A 18 -25.98 -7.82 0.22
CA CYS A 18 -24.85 -7.25 0.94
C CYS A 18 -24.52 -5.84 0.45
N GLY A 19 -24.51 -5.60 -0.88
CA GLY A 19 -24.27 -4.28 -1.45
C GLY A 19 -25.32 -3.25 -1.01
N VAL A 20 -26.60 -3.63 -1.03
CA VAL A 20 -27.70 -2.77 -0.55
C VAL A 20 -27.59 -2.55 0.96
N TRP A 21 -27.33 -3.59 1.74
CA TRP A 21 -27.17 -3.46 3.19
C TRP A 21 -26.03 -2.53 3.58
N LEU A 22 -24.86 -2.66 2.93
CA LEU A 22 -23.73 -1.77 3.15
C LEU A 22 -24.06 -0.32 2.79
N GLY A 23 -24.76 -0.09 1.68
CA GLY A 23 -25.20 1.24 1.27
C GLY A 23 -26.24 1.88 2.19
N LEU A 24 -27.06 1.06 2.87
CA LEU A 24 -28.10 1.52 3.82
C LEU A 24 -27.63 1.62 5.27
N ASN A 25 -26.49 1.04 5.60
CA ASN A 25 -26.00 1.02 6.98
C ASN A 25 -25.45 2.39 7.36
N ARG A 26 -26.15 3.12 8.24
CA ARG A 26 -25.78 4.46 8.70
C ARG A 26 -24.39 4.53 9.34
N GLN A 27 -24.02 3.52 10.12
CA GLN A 27 -22.73 3.46 10.78
C GLN A 27 -21.62 3.22 9.72
N PHE A 28 -21.83 2.26 8.83
CA PHE A 28 -20.91 2.00 7.72
C PHE A 28 -20.75 3.21 6.80
N TYR A 29 -21.85 3.95 6.54
CA TYR A 29 -21.79 5.19 5.77
C TYR A 29 -20.85 6.23 6.43
N ARG A 30 -21.04 6.49 7.73
CA ARG A 30 -20.25 7.49 8.44
C ARG A 30 -18.79 7.12 8.60
N GLU A 31 -18.51 5.87 8.93
CA GLU A 31 -17.17 5.40 9.27
C GLU A 31 -16.37 4.95 8.05
N ALA A 32 -17.03 4.45 7.02
CA ALA A 32 -16.39 3.87 5.86
C ALA A 32 -16.65 4.65 4.57
N LEU A 33 -17.91 4.74 4.12
CA LEU A 33 -18.19 5.29 2.80
C LEU A 33 -17.85 6.77 2.65
N ALA A 34 -17.80 7.52 3.75
CA ALA A 34 -17.33 8.91 3.76
C ALA A 34 -15.82 9.05 3.95
N SER A 35 -15.12 7.96 4.31
CA SER A 35 -13.67 7.93 4.44
C SER A 35 -12.99 8.00 3.08
N ALA A 36 -11.99 8.87 2.95
CA ALA A 36 -11.22 8.98 1.73
C ALA A 36 -10.44 7.67 1.42
N PHE A 37 -9.92 6.98 2.42
CA PHE A 37 -9.20 5.72 2.24
C PHE A 37 -10.09 4.63 1.65
N ILE A 38 -11.28 4.42 2.22
CA ILE A 38 -12.26 3.46 1.70
C ILE A 38 -12.76 3.88 0.30
N ALA A 39 -12.96 5.18 0.06
CA ALA A 39 -13.37 5.67 -1.26
C ALA A 39 -12.33 5.34 -2.33
N PHE A 40 -11.04 5.51 -2.05
CA PHE A 40 -9.97 5.13 -2.99
C PHE A 40 -9.78 3.61 -3.10
N ALA A 41 -9.98 2.86 -2.01
CA ALA A 41 -10.01 1.39 -2.08
C ALA A 41 -11.15 0.91 -3.00
N LEU A 42 -12.33 1.49 -2.89
CA LEU A 42 -13.46 1.21 -3.78
C LEU A 42 -13.22 1.71 -5.21
N ALA A 43 -12.51 2.84 -5.40
CA ALA A 43 -12.07 3.29 -6.73
C ALA A 43 -11.14 2.28 -7.40
N SER A 44 -10.31 1.56 -6.65
CA SER A 44 -9.46 0.49 -7.19
C SER A 44 -10.28 -0.62 -7.85
N VAL A 45 -11.46 -0.93 -7.31
CA VAL A 45 -12.41 -1.89 -7.89
C VAL A 45 -12.88 -1.42 -9.27
N ILE A 46 -13.27 -0.14 -9.38
CA ILE A 46 -13.69 0.45 -10.66
C ILE A 46 -12.57 0.34 -11.68
N ILE A 47 -11.33 0.68 -11.29
CA ILE A 47 -10.16 0.63 -12.17
C ILE A 47 -9.93 -0.80 -12.69
N ILE A 48 -9.90 -1.79 -11.81
CA ILE A 48 -9.69 -3.19 -12.21
C ILE A 48 -10.83 -3.64 -13.11
N HIS A 49 -12.09 -3.35 -12.76
CA HIS A 49 -13.26 -3.73 -13.55
C HIS A 49 -13.21 -3.11 -14.96
N LEU A 50 -12.98 -1.81 -15.07
CA LEU A 50 -12.87 -1.11 -16.37
C LEU A 50 -11.71 -1.65 -17.23
N ARG A 51 -10.59 -1.98 -16.62
CA ARG A 51 -9.43 -2.56 -17.32
C ARG A 51 -9.73 -3.95 -17.90
N LEU A 52 -10.62 -4.70 -17.29
CA LEU A 52 -11.07 -6.00 -17.79
C LEU A 52 -12.15 -5.91 -18.89
N ARG A 53 -12.46 -4.69 -19.34
CA ARG A 53 -13.40 -4.39 -20.42
C ARG A 53 -14.80 -4.97 -20.14
N PRO A 54 -15.53 -4.41 -19.18
CA PRO A 54 -16.92 -4.78 -18.91
C PRO A 54 -17.79 -4.53 -20.14
N ALA A 55 -18.95 -5.19 -20.22
CA ALA A 55 -19.95 -4.84 -21.22
C ALA A 55 -20.53 -3.44 -20.92
N TRP A 56 -21.05 -2.76 -21.94
CA TRP A 56 -21.67 -1.45 -21.75
C TRP A 56 -22.83 -1.49 -20.74
N ILE A 57 -23.54 -2.64 -20.65
CA ILE A 57 -24.61 -2.85 -19.68
C ILE A 57 -24.09 -2.86 -18.24
N ASP A 58 -22.87 -3.37 -18.00
CA ASP A 58 -22.25 -3.34 -16.66
C ASP A 58 -22.00 -1.89 -16.24
N ALA A 59 -21.53 -1.04 -17.16
CA ALA A 59 -21.33 0.39 -16.89
C ALA A 59 -22.66 1.11 -16.61
N ALA A 60 -23.73 0.80 -17.37
CA ALA A 60 -25.05 1.33 -17.11
C ALA A 60 -25.62 0.90 -15.74
N LEU A 61 -25.42 -0.36 -15.37
CA LEU A 61 -25.83 -0.88 -14.07
C LEU A 61 -25.03 -0.29 -12.90
N ILE A 62 -23.74 -0.05 -13.10
CA ILE A 62 -22.90 0.66 -12.10
C ILE A 62 -23.43 2.07 -11.89
N LEU A 63 -23.71 2.80 -12.96
CA LEU A 63 -24.27 4.15 -12.87
C LEU A 63 -25.64 4.15 -12.19
N ALA A 64 -26.54 3.24 -12.57
CA ALA A 64 -27.85 3.09 -11.96
C ALA A 64 -27.76 2.78 -10.47
N GLY A 65 -26.89 1.83 -10.07
CA GLY A 65 -26.63 1.49 -8.68
C GLY A 65 -26.05 2.66 -7.89
N THR A 66 -25.13 3.41 -8.48
CA THR A 66 -24.56 4.64 -7.87
C THR A 66 -25.63 5.68 -7.59
N LEU A 67 -26.49 5.97 -8.58
CA LEU A 67 -27.60 6.92 -8.44
C LEU A 67 -28.64 6.44 -7.42
N PHE A 68 -28.93 5.13 -7.42
CA PHE A 68 -29.85 4.51 -6.46
C PHE A 68 -29.34 4.65 -5.02
N LEU A 69 -28.06 4.32 -4.74
CA LEU A 69 -27.45 4.48 -3.44
C LEU A 69 -27.41 5.96 -3.00
N GLY A 70 -27.06 6.87 -3.92
CA GLY A 70 -27.09 8.30 -3.65
C GLY A 70 -28.51 8.85 -3.35
N ALA A 71 -29.52 8.35 -4.06
CA ALA A 71 -30.91 8.73 -3.81
C ALA A 71 -31.39 8.22 -2.45
N ILE A 72 -31.05 7.00 -2.06
CA ILE A 72 -31.34 6.46 -0.73
C ILE A 72 -30.64 7.27 0.35
N ASP A 73 -29.35 7.58 0.18
CA ASP A 73 -28.59 8.37 1.13
C ASP A 73 -29.24 9.73 1.36
N TYR A 74 -29.63 10.41 0.29
CA TYR A 74 -30.31 11.70 0.36
C TYR A 74 -31.71 11.60 0.98
N ARG A 75 -32.54 10.62 0.59
CA ARG A 75 -33.97 10.53 0.97
C ARG A 75 -34.19 9.81 2.29
N VAL A 76 -33.41 8.77 2.58
CA VAL A 76 -33.64 7.88 3.73
C VAL A 76 -32.69 8.24 4.89
N LEU A 77 -31.41 8.48 4.59
CA LEU A 77 -30.40 8.78 5.59
C LEU A 77 -30.27 10.28 5.87
N HIS A 78 -30.88 11.14 5.02
CA HIS A 78 -30.85 12.59 5.10
C HIS A 78 -29.45 13.21 5.09
N PHE A 79 -28.50 12.56 4.40
CA PHE A 79 -27.17 13.09 4.16
C PHE A 79 -27.09 13.79 2.79
N ARG A 80 -26.21 14.78 2.68
CA ARG A 80 -25.77 15.31 1.39
C ARG A 80 -24.46 14.61 1.04
N PRO A 81 -24.44 13.67 0.08
CA PRO A 81 -23.25 12.90 -0.21
C PRO A 81 -22.11 13.81 -0.69
N ALA A 82 -20.98 13.75 0.01
CA ALA A 82 -19.74 14.37 -0.42
C ALA A 82 -19.18 13.63 -1.66
N ILE A 83 -18.23 14.22 -2.36
CA ILE A 83 -17.60 13.61 -3.56
C ILE A 83 -17.02 12.22 -3.25
N MET A 84 -16.46 12.01 -2.05
CA MET A 84 -15.92 10.72 -1.62
C MET A 84 -17.01 9.66 -1.47
N ALA A 85 -18.21 10.05 -0.96
CA ALA A 85 -19.34 9.14 -0.88
C ALA A 85 -19.82 8.71 -2.28
N TRP A 86 -19.88 9.61 -3.25
CA TRP A 86 -20.22 9.27 -4.64
C TRP A 86 -19.22 8.30 -5.24
N LEU A 87 -17.92 8.49 -4.99
CA LEU A 87 -16.86 7.57 -5.42
C LEU A 87 -17.05 6.19 -4.76
N SER A 88 -17.40 6.17 -3.48
CA SER A 88 -17.68 4.93 -2.73
C SER A 88 -18.92 4.21 -3.25
N PHE A 89 -19.99 4.92 -3.59
CA PHE A 89 -21.20 4.31 -4.19
C PHE A 89 -20.89 3.69 -5.56
N ALA A 90 -20.10 4.40 -6.37
CA ALA A 90 -19.69 3.87 -7.67
C ALA A 90 -18.80 2.62 -7.51
N GLY A 91 -17.88 2.63 -6.56
CA GLY A 91 -17.02 1.49 -6.27
C GLY A 91 -17.79 0.30 -5.70
N LEU A 92 -18.74 0.53 -4.79
CA LEU A 92 -19.60 -0.51 -4.23
C LEU A 92 -20.50 -1.12 -5.32
N SER A 93 -21.12 -0.29 -6.16
CA SER A 93 -21.92 -0.75 -7.29
C SER A 93 -21.06 -1.56 -8.28
N SER A 94 -19.83 -1.07 -8.57
CA SER A 94 -18.88 -1.81 -9.40
C SER A 94 -18.48 -3.15 -8.77
N LEU A 95 -18.26 -3.21 -7.46
CA LEU A 95 -17.90 -4.43 -6.75
C LEU A 95 -19.02 -5.49 -6.86
N VAL A 96 -20.26 -5.09 -6.70
CA VAL A 96 -21.44 -5.97 -6.82
C VAL A 96 -21.57 -6.48 -8.25
N ILE A 97 -21.58 -5.59 -9.25
CA ILE A 97 -21.74 -5.98 -10.67
C ILE A 97 -20.57 -6.85 -11.15
N PHE A 98 -19.35 -6.50 -10.75
CA PHE A 98 -18.15 -7.29 -11.05
C PHE A 98 -18.25 -8.70 -10.46
N GLY A 99 -18.68 -8.82 -9.19
CA GLY A 99 -18.89 -10.10 -8.52
C GLY A 99 -19.94 -10.95 -9.23
N VAL A 100 -21.08 -10.37 -9.58
CA VAL A 100 -22.14 -11.05 -10.37
C VAL A 100 -21.57 -11.52 -11.72
N GLY A 101 -20.82 -10.65 -12.43
CA GLY A 101 -20.17 -11.01 -13.68
C GLY A 101 -19.19 -12.18 -13.51
N ALA A 102 -18.40 -12.22 -12.43
CA ALA A 102 -17.48 -13.33 -12.12
C ALA A 102 -18.21 -14.66 -11.83
N VAL A 103 -19.38 -14.61 -11.17
CA VAL A 103 -20.21 -15.78 -10.87
C VAL A 103 -20.83 -16.39 -12.14
N TRP A 104 -21.30 -15.54 -13.07
CA TRP A 104 -22.02 -16.00 -14.27
C TRP A 104 -21.12 -16.26 -15.48
N ALA A 105 -19.91 -15.72 -15.51
CA ALA A 105 -18.95 -16.01 -16.57
C ALA A 105 -18.57 -17.49 -16.62
N LYS A 106 -18.00 -17.92 -17.75
CA LYS A 106 -17.55 -19.30 -17.97
C LYS A 106 -16.13 -19.32 -18.53
N GLY A 107 -15.43 -20.43 -18.31
CA GLY A 107 -14.13 -20.72 -18.91
C GLY A 107 -13.05 -19.67 -18.55
N ALA A 108 -12.26 -19.29 -19.55
CA ALA A 108 -11.14 -18.33 -19.37
C ALA A 108 -11.60 -16.95 -18.87
N LYS A 109 -12.79 -16.47 -19.30
CA LYS A 109 -13.36 -15.20 -18.84
C LYS A 109 -13.68 -15.24 -17.35
N GLN A 110 -14.24 -16.35 -16.86
CA GLN A 110 -14.52 -16.51 -15.42
C GLN A 110 -13.23 -16.44 -14.61
N LYS A 111 -12.19 -17.19 -15.02
CA LYS A 111 -10.89 -17.17 -14.33
C LYS A 111 -10.30 -15.76 -14.29
N LEU A 112 -10.38 -15.02 -15.38
CA LEU A 112 -9.87 -13.65 -15.45
C LEU A 112 -10.65 -12.71 -14.51
N LEU A 113 -12.00 -12.79 -14.52
CA LEU A 113 -12.83 -11.97 -13.64
C LEU A 113 -12.64 -12.32 -12.16
N VAL A 114 -12.51 -13.59 -11.80
CA VAL A 114 -12.23 -14.00 -10.41
C VAL A 114 -10.87 -13.49 -9.94
N LEU A 115 -9.81 -13.59 -10.79
CA LEU A 115 -8.49 -13.02 -10.47
C LEU A 115 -8.50 -11.50 -10.33
N GLY A 116 -9.39 -10.79 -10.98
CA GLY A 116 -9.58 -9.36 -10.78
C GLY A 116 -10.43 -9.03 -9.55
N TYR A 117 -11.53 -9.77 -9.35
CA TYR A 117 -12.52 -9.50 -8.31
C TYR A 117 -12.01 -9.80 -6.89
N VAL A 118 -11.42 -10.99 -6.69
CA VAL A 118 -11.02 -11.44 -5.35
C VAL A 118 -9.99 -10.49 -4.70
N PRO A 119 -8.92 -10.06 -5.38
CA PRO A 119 -7.99 -9.10 -4.80
C PRO A 119 -8.62 -7.73 -4.52
N ALA A 120 -9.49 -7.26 -5.41
CA ALA A 120 -10.20 -6.01 -5.22
C ALA A 120 -11.09 -6.05 -3.97
N LEU A 121 -11.84 -7.14 -3.78
CA LEU A 121 -12.64 -7.37 -2.58
C LEU A 121 -11.78 -7.45 -1.31
N LEU A 122 -10.71 -8.25 -1.35
CA LEU A 122 -9.81 -8.41 -0.20
C LEU A 122 -9.13 -7.09 0.17
N PHE A 123 -8.80 -6.25 -0.82
CA PHE A 123 -8.20 -4.95 -0.57
C PHE A 123 -9.19 -4.01 0.14
N VAL A 124 -10.44 -3.94 -0.31
CA VAL A 124 -11.49 -3.16 0.38
C VAL A 124 -11.73 -3.66 1.81
N ILE A 125 -11.74 -4.99 2.01
CA ILE A 125 -11.88 -5.59 3.33
C ILE A 125 -10.68 -5.24 4.22
N SER A 126 -9.45 -5.31 3.70
CA SER A 126 -8.25 -4.99 4.47
C SER A 126 -8.23 -3.54 4.93
N GLU A 127 -8.65 -2.61 4.08
CA GLU A 127 -8.78 -1.19 4.44
C GLU A 127 -9.81 -0.96 5.55
N TYR A 128 -10.95 -1.64 5.48
CA TYR A 128 -11.97 -1.54 6.52
C TYR A 128 -11.46 -2.00 7.90
N PHE A 129 -10.60 -3.02 7.93
CA PHE A 129 -10.06 -3.54 9.19
C PHE A 129 -8.73 -2.90 9.63
N ALA A 130 -8.10 -2.07 8.78
CA ALA A 130 -6.81 -1.45 9.09
C ALA A 130 -6.84 -0.64 10.39
N ASP A 131 -7.85 0.20 10.60
CA ASP A 131 -8.01 0.99 11.82
C ASP A 131 -8.14 0.13 13.08
N ASN A 132 -8.82 -1.01 13.00
CA ASN A 132 -8.98 -1.91 14.14
C ASN A 132 -7.64 -2.55 14.54
N LEU A 133 -6.81 -2.92 13.56
CA LEU A 133 -5.47 -3.45 13.80
C LEU A 133 -4.55 -2.39 14.43
N LEU A 134 -4.63 -1.15 13.97
CA LEU A 134 -3.86 -0.04 14.53
C LEU A 134 -4.31 0.31 15.95
N ARG A 135 -5.62 0.32 16.23
CA ARG A 135 -6.15 0.50 17.60
C ARG A 135 -5.68 -0.62 18.54
N TRP A 136 -5.67 -1.86 18.05
CA TRP A 136 -5.16 -2.99 18.81
C TRP A 136 -3.67 -2.81 19.12
N THR A 137 -2.85 -2.38 18.16
CA THR A 137 -1.44 -2.07 18.37
C THR A 137 -1.26 -0.94 19.40
N SER A 138 -2.05 0.14 19.31
CA SER A 138 -2.01 1.24 20.28
C SER A 138 -2.36 0.79 21.69
N ALA A 139 -3.35 -0.10 21.85
CA ALA A 139 -3.75 -0.63 23.15
C ALA A 139 -2.66 -1.48 23.81
N ASN A 140 -1.87 -2.22 23.00
CA ASN A 140 -0.77 -3.04 23.49
C ASN A 140 0.51 -2.24 23.75
N HIS A 141 0.67 -1.08 23.13
CA HIS A 141 1.86 -0.23 23.22
C HIS A 141 1.49 1.20 23.63
N PRO A 142 1.28 1.46 24.95
CA PRO A 142 0.92 2.81 25.43
C PRO A 142 2.07 3.81 25.33
N LYS A 143 3.29 3.35 25.04
CA LYS A 143 4.47 4.18 24.82
C LYS A 143 5.05 3.93 23.44
N ALA A 144 5.42 5.00 22.75
CA ALA A 144 6.01 4.99 21.42
C ALA A 144 7.53 5.29 21.48
N LEU A 145 8.23 4.83 20.46
CA LEU A 145 9.70 4.91 20.34
C LEU A 145 10.15 6.06 19.42
N ASP A 146 9.34 7.10 19.29
CA ASP A 146 9.57 8.22 18.37
C ASP A 146 10.87 8.97 18.62
N LEU A 147 11.29 9.13 19.89
CA LEU A 147 12.56 9.80 20.21
C LEU A 147 13.78 9.07 19.63
N TYR A 148 13.70 7.75 19.46
CA TYR A 148 14.77 6.97 18.81
C TYR A 148 14.90 7.33 17.33
N LEU A 149 13.78 7.45 16.63
CA LEU A 149 13.73 7.82 15.21
C LEU A 149 14.13 9.27 15.01
N PHE A 150 13.60 10.16 15.85
CA PHE A 150 13.94 11.58 15.82
C PHE A 150 15.43 11.81 16.08
N SER A 151 16.02 11.13 17.06
CA SER A 151 17.46 11.22 17.37
C SER A 151 18.31 10.73 16.20
N PHE A 152 17.90 9.62 15.54
CA PHE A 152 18.61 9.15 14.34
C PHE A 152 18.54 10.18 13.22
N ASP A 153 17.34 10.68 12.87
CA ASP A 153 17.17 11.68 11.80
C ASP A 153 17.99 12.94 12.09
N SER A 154 18.05 13.37 13.37
CA SER A 154 18.88 14.50 13.78
C SER A 154 20.38 14.24 13.58
N SER A 155 20.85 13.01 13.72
CA SER A 155 22.25 12.62 13.49
C SER A 155 22.70 12.76 12.03
N LEU A 156 21.75 12.83 11.07
CA LEU A 156 22.01 13.14 9.66
C LEU A 156 22.48 14.61 9.47
N GLY A 157 22.37 15.46 10.51
CA GLY A 157 22.66 16.89 10.44
C GLY A 157 21.52 17.75 9.88
N VAL A 158 20.40 17.11 9.47
CA VAL A 158 19.20 17.76 8.95
C VAL A 158 17.96 16.92 9.29
N GLN A 159 16.92 17.61 9.72
CA GLN A 159 15.63 16.95 10.04
C GLN A 159 14.70 17.04 8.82
N ILE A 160 14.82 16.05 7.94
CA ILE A 160 14.23 16.05 6.59
C ILE A 160 12.70 16.23 6.65
N SER A 161 12.00 15.56 7.59
CA SER A 161 10.55 15.68 7.74
C SER A 161 10.12 17.11 8.09
N PHE A 162 10.89 17.80 8.95
CA PHE A 162 10.61 19.21 9.28
C PHE A 162 10.83 20.14 8.09
N VAL A 163 11.92 19.94 7.34
CA VAL A 163 12.19 20.70 6.11
C VAL A 163 11.05 20.51 5.11
N MET A 164 10.62 19.27 4.89
CA MET A 164 9.50 18.98 3.98
C MET A 164 8.16 19.52 4.49
N GLY A 165 7.93 19.50 5.81
CA GLY A 165 6.75 20.10 6.42
C GLY A 165 6.72 21.62 6.23
N GLN A 166 7.87 22.30 6.33
CA GLN A 166 8.00 23.74 6.02
C GLN A 166 7.71 24.02 4.54
N VAL A 167 8.22 23.19 3.63
CA VAL A 167 7.90 23.28 2.20
C VAL A 167 6.39 23.12 1.97
N PHE A 168 5.73 22.18 2.62
CA PHE A 168 4.28 22.00 2.52
C PHE A 168 3.48 23.16 3.10
N SER A 169 4.00 23.80 4.15
CA SER A 169 3.40 25.00 4.73
C SER A 169 3.55 26.23 3.83
N ALA A 170 4.71 26.36 3.16
CA ALA A 170 4.98 27.44 2.21
C ALA A 170 4.22 27.27 0.88
N TRP A 171 3.91 26.01 0.50
CA TRP A 171 3.29 25.67 -0.78
C TRP A 171 2.04 24.80 -0.56
N PRO A 172 0.89 25.36 -0.13
CA PRO A 172 -0.31 24.60 0.21
C PRO A 172 -0.83 23.72 -0.92
N TRP A 173 -0.69 24.14 -2.19
CA TRP A 173 -1.07 23.33 -3.34
C TRP A 173 -0.25 22.03 -3.43
N LEU A 174 1.05 22.08 -3.11
CA LEU A 174 1.93 20.90 -3.10
C LEU A 174 1.50 19.92 -2.01
N ARG A 175 1.10 20.44 -0.84
CA ARG A 175 0.50 19.63 0.24
C ARG A 175 -0.76 18.92 -0.22
N ILE A 176 -1.68 19.64 -0.90
CA ILE A 176 -2.93 19.05 -1.42
C ILE A 176 -2.62 17.95 -2.43
N VAL A 177 -1.73 18.21 -3.39
CA VAL A 177 -1.31 17.21 -4.38
C VAL A 177 -0.65 16.02 -3.70
N GLY A 178 0.30 16.25 -2.78
CA GLY A 178 0.94 15.18 -2.02
C GLY A 178 -0.06 14.30 -1.29
N LEU A 179 -1.02 14.89 -0.58
CA LEU A 179 -2.08 14.17 0.13
C LEU A 179 -2.97 13.35 -0.81
N LEU A 180 -3.30 13.87 -1.99
CA LEU A 180 -4.08 13.11 -2.99
C LEU A 180 -3.33 11.87 -3.47
N PHE A 181 -2.02 11.96 -3.69
CA PHE A 181 -1.20 10.81 -4.03
C PHE A 181 -1.03 9.85 -2.86
N TYR A 182 -0.88 10.35 -1.65
CA TYR A 182 -0.75 9.55 -0.43
C TYR A 182 -2.00 8.70 -0.16
N ILE A 183 -3.17 9.36 -0.09
CA ILE A 183 -4.45 8.68 0.14
C ILE A 183 -4.88 7.87 -1.09
N GLY A 184 -4.53 8.34 -2.29
CA GLY A 184 -4.87 7.72 -3.57
C GLY A 184 -4.03 6.48 -3.94
N LEU A 185 -3.18 5.99 -3.06
CA LEU A 185 -2.30 4.83 -3.29
C LEU A 185 -3.01 3.55 -3.79
N PRO A 186 -4.28 3.25 -3.44
CA PRO A 186 -5.05 2.17 -4.07
C PRO A 186 -5.12 2.24 -5.61
N VAL A 187 -5.06 3.45 -6.17
CA VAL A 187 -5.14 3.66 -7.63
C VAL A 187 -3.97 3.03 -8.38
N PRO A 188 -2.68 3.34 -8.10
CA PRO A 188 -1.57 2.71 -8.79
C PRO A 188 -1.46 1.22 -8.49
N ILE A 189 -1.83 0.76 -7.28
CA ILE A 189 -1.90 -0.68 -6.96
C ILE A 189 -2.85 -1.37 -7.94
N ALA A 190 -4.07 -0.85 -8.14
CA ALA A 190 -5.06 -1.40 -9.05
C ALA A 190 -4.60 -1.35 -10.52
N LEU A 191 -3.96 -0.25 -10.94
CA LEU A 191 -3.43 -0.09 -12.30
C LEU A 191 -2.31 -1.09 -12.59
N ILE A 192 -1.34 -1.21 -11.70
CA ILE A 192 -0.21 -2.13 -11.88
C ILE A 192 -0.68 -3.57 -11.79
N TYR A 193 -1.51 -3.91 -10.79
CA TYR A 193 -2.09 -5.24 -10.67
C TYR A 193 -2.85 -5.66 -11.93
N SER A 194 -3.79 -4.83 -12.41
CA SER A 194 -4.55 -5.13 -13.62
C SER A 194 -3.67 -5.17 -14.87
N GLY A 195 -2.60 -4.36 -14.93
CA GLY A 195 -1.58 -4.43 -15.98
C GLY A 195 -0.86 -5.77 -16.00
N GLN A 196 -0.44 -6.27 -14.84
CA GLN A 196 0.16 -7.59 -14.66
C GLN A 196 -0.83 -8.71 -15.07
N LEU A 197 -2.07 -8.63 -14.61
CA LEU A 197 -3.12 -9.60 -14.92
C LEU A 197 -3.37 -9.72 -16.44
N LEU A 198 -3.33 -8.61 -17.17
CA LEU A 198 -3.62 -8.59 -18.60
C LEU A 198 -2.42 -8.96 -19.48
N ARG A 199 -1.19 -8.83 -18.98
CA ARG A 199 0.03 -8.93 -19.82
C ARG A 199 1.04 -9.95 -19.34
N ILE A 200 1.39 -9.93 -18.04
CA ILE A 200 2.46 -10.71 -17.45
C ILE A 200 1.86 -11.66 -16.41
N ARG A 201 0.97 -12.54 -16.84
CA ARG A 201 0.17 -13.42 -15.98
C ARG A 201 0.95 -14.11 -14.86
N GLU A 202 2.23 -14.36 -15.04
CA GLU A 202 3.10 -15.02 -14.07
C GLU A 202 3.38 -14.17 -12.82
N LYS A 203 3.40 -12.84 -12.96
CA LYS A 203 3.60 -11.90 -11.83
C LYS A 203 2.31 -11.49 -11.14
N THR A 204 1.15 -11.90 -11.65
CA THR A 204 -0.14 -11.47 -11.12
C THR A 204 -0.36 -11.92 -9.68
N ILE A 205 -0.16 -13.22 -9.40
CA ILE A 205 -0.35 -13.74 -8.03
C ILE A 205 0.71 -13.21 -7.06
N PRO A 206 2.03 -13.19 -7.42
CA PRO A 206 3.03 -12.53 -6.59
C PRO A 206 2.69 -11.07 -6.24
N ALA A 207 2.31 -10.26 -7.22
CA ALA A 207 1.92 -8.87 -6.98
C ALA A 207 0.71 -8.74 -6.04
N MET A 208 -0.34 -9.56 -6.27
CA MET A 208 -1.51 -9.60 -5.40
C MET A 208 -1.14 -9.90 -3.95
N VAL A 209 -0.38 -10.98 -3.74
CA VAL A 209 -0.01 -11.41 -2.39
C VAL A 209 0.88 -10.36 -1.72
N ALA A 210 1.85 -9.78 -2.45
CA ALA A 210 2.71 -8.74 -1.93
C ALA A 210 1.92 -7.51 -1.47
N PHE A 211 1.01 -7.00 -2.30
CA PHE A 211 0.18 -5.84 -1.95
C PHE A 211 -0.73 -6.10 -0.76
N LEU A 212 -1.37 -7.27 -0.70
CA LEU A 212 -2.27 -7.64 0.40
C LEU A 212 -1.52 -7.97 1.69
N ALA A 213 -0.32 -8.57 1.60
CA ALA A 213 0.49 -8.93 2.76
C ALA A 213 1.15 -7.72 3.45
N THR A 214 1.35 -6.61 2.74
CA THR A 214 2.06 -5.44 3.26
C THR A 214 1.44 -4.94 4.57
N GLY A 215 0.12 -4.79 4.64
CA GLY A 215 -0.58 -4.34 5.85
C GLY A 215 -0.42 -5.31 7.03
N PRO A 216 -0.88 -6.58 6.92
CA PRO A 216 -0.80 -7.54 8.01
C PRO A 216 0.63 -7.81 8.50
N VAL A 217 1.61 -7.93 7.58
CA VAL A 217 3.02 -8.11 7.95
C VAL A 217 3.56 -6.83 8.60
N GLY A 218 3.19 -5.65 8.09
CA GLY A 218 3.57 -4.36 8.69
C GLY A 218 3.12 -4.23 10.14
N VAL A 219 1.90 -4.67 10.48
CA VAL A 219 1.40 -4.65 11.86
C VAL A 219 2.29 -5.46 12.81
N ILE A 220 2.89 -6.58 12.35
CA ILE A 220 3.85 -7.34 13.16
C ILE A 220 5.05 -6.45 13.51
N PHE A 221 5.60 -5.74 12.52
CA PHE A 221 6.75 -4.85 12.74
C PHE A 221 6.38 -3.62 13.58
N PHE A 222 5.19 -3.07 13.46
CA PHE A 222 4.69 -2.00 14.34
C PHE A 222 4.63 -2.41 15.80
N ASN A 223 4.31 -3.68 16.10
CA ASN A 223 4.34 -4.21 17.46
C ASN A 223 5.77 -4.46 17.96
N LEU A 224 6.76 -4.65 17.07
CA LEU A 224 8.18 -4.78 17.45
C LEU A 224 8.83 -3.42 17.71
N PHE A 225 8.42 -2.39 16.96
CA PHE A 225 8.94 -1.03 17.11
C PHE A 225 7.79 0.00 16.98
N PRO A 226 7.00 0.19 18.06
CA PRO A 226 5.87 1.12 18.03
C PRO A 226 6.36 2.57 17.95
N ALA A 227 6.07 3.25 16.84
CA ALA A 227 6.35 4.66 16.62
C ALA A 227 5.22 5.28 15.79
N ILE A 228 4.96 6.59 15.96
CA ILE A 228 3.76 7.24 15.43
C ILE A 228 4.10 8.27 14.35
N GLY A 229 5.13 9.11 14.55
CA GLY A 229 5.59 10.11 13.59
C GLY A 229 5.79 11.49 14.21
N PRO A 230 6.62 12.34 13.54
CA PRO A 230 7.04 13.63 14.12
C PRO A 230 5.89 14.61 14.34
N ALA A 231 4.84 14.62 13.52
CA ALA A 231 3.68 15.49 13.74
C ALA A 231 2.96 15.18 15.05
N HIS A 232 2.92 13.92 15.46
CA HIS A 232 2.32 13.50 16.74
C HIS A 232 3.24 13.80 17.93
N LEU A 233 4.56 13.60 17.78
CA LEU A 233 5.53 13.88 18.83
C LEU A 233 5.61 15.38 19.16
N PHE A 234 5.63 16.23 18.14
CA PHE A 234 5.78 17.68 18.29
C PHE A 234 4.46 18.45 18.29
N GLY A 235 3.35 17.80 17.91
CA GLY A 235 2.02 18.42 17.87
C GLY A 235 2.01 19.72 17.07
N GLN A 236 1.58 20.82 17.68
CA GLN A 236 1.55 22.15 17.04
C GLN A 236 2.97 22.73 16.74
N GLY A 237 4.03 22.16 17.34
CA GLY A 237 5.40 22.55 17.03
C GLY A 237 5.88 22.10 15.67
N PHE A 238 5.27 21.06 15.09
CA PHE A 238 5.60 20.63 13.74
C PHE A 238 4.97 21.58 12.70
N PRO A 239 5.69 22.00 11.65
CA PRO A 239 7.09 21.71 11.32
C PRO A 239 8.08 22.84 11.73
N TRP A 240 7.71 23.75 12.63
CA TRP A 240 8.45 25.00 12.86
C TRP A 240 9.41 24.96 14.04
N HIS A 241 9.19 24.08 15.00
CA HIS A 241 9.93 24.05 16.27
C HIS A 241 10.57 22.69 16.55
N PRO A 242 11.46 22.17 15.65
CA PRO A 242 12.26 21.01 16.00
C PRO A 242 13.27 21.36 17.09
N PHE A 243 13.74 20.37 17.83
CA PHE A 243 14.97 20.57 18.61
C PHE A 243 16.13 20.84 17.66
N THR A 244 17.02 21.74 18.05
CA THR A 244 18.28 21.96 17.32
C THR A 244 19.12 20.70 17.32
N ILE A 245 20.06 20.56 16.37
CA ILE A 245 20.95 19.37 16.32
C ILE A 245 21.73 19.20 17.63
N ALA A 246 22.20 20.31 18.22
CA ALA A 246 22.92 20.29 19.51
C ALA A 246 22.01 19.81 20.66
N GLN A 247 20.76 20.27 20.72
CA GLN A 247 19.79 19.78 21.70
C GLN A 247 19.49 18.30 21.48
N SER A 248 19.30 17.87 20.22
CA SER A 248 19.01 16.49 19.86
C SER A 248 20.15 15.53 20.29
N ALA A 249 21.40 15.97 20.22
CA ALA A 249 22.54 15.18 20.66
C ALA A 249 22.55 14.89 22.18
N GLY A 250 21.91 15.77 22.98
CA GLY A 250 21.82 15.65 24.43
C GLY A 250 20.49 15.06 24.94
N ILE A 251 19.57 14.69 24.04
CA ILE A 251 18.26 14.12 24.46
C ILE A 251 18.45 12.75 25.12
N ILE A 252 17.80 12.58 26.26
CA ILE A 252 17.61 11.26 26.85
C ILE A 252 16.54 10.54 26.01
N VAL A 253 16.97 9.50 25.30
CA VAL A 253 16.10 8.74 24.42
C VAL A 253 15.38 7.66 25.20
N GLU A 254 14.07 7.84 25.41
CA GLU A 254 13.23 6.90 26.15
C GLU A 254 11.85 6.74 25.48
N PRO A 255 11.13 5.65 25.75
CA PRO A 255 9.76 5.46 25.26
C PRO A 255 8.81 6.47 25.90
N MET A 256 8.05 7.20 25.09
CA MET A 256 7.10 8.25 25.51
C MET A 256 5.65 7.88 25.24
N ALA A 257 4.74 8.32 26.11
CA ALA A 257 3.30 8.24 25.83
C ALA A 257 2.93 9.35 24.82
N ILE A 258 2.59 8.94 23.59
CA ILE A 258 2.19 9.84 22.50
C ILE A 258 0.84 9.37 21.98
N PRO A 259 -0.17 10.26 21.82
CA PRO A 259 -1.46 9.87 21.26
C PRO A 259 -1.33 9.64 19.73
N GLY A 260 -1.84 8.51 19.27
CA GLY A 260 -1.90 8.18 17.85
C GLY A 260 -1.66 6.69 17.56
N PRO A 261 -1.86 6.26 16.33
CA PRO A 261 -1.62 4.89 15.92
C PRO A 261 -0.13 4.65 15.68
N PRO A 262 0.51 3.62 16.29
CA PRO A 262 1.91 3.32 16.07
C PRO A 262 2.11 2.60 14.72
N ASN A 263 2.24 3.36 13.65
CA ASN A 263 2.33 2.89 12.26
C ASN A 263 3.48 3.54 11.47
N ALA A 264 4.48 4.13 12.16
CA ALA A 264 5.53 4.86 11.47
C ALA A 264 6.56 3.94 10.80
N ILE A 265 7.13 2.95 11.50
CA ILE A 265 8.26 2.16 11.00
C ILE A 265 7.97 0.63 10.95
N PRO A 266 8.20 -0.01 9.79
CA PRO A 266 8.58 0.56 8.48
C PRO A 266 7.41 1.32 7.84
N SER A 267 7.68 2.34 7.02
CA SER A 267 6.62 3.05 6.29
C SER A 267 5.93 2.12 5.29
N LEU A 268 4.66 1.78 5.53
CA LEU A 268 3.90 0.94 4.59
C LEU A 268 3.57 1.65 3.29
N HIS A 269 3.34 2.97 3.32
CA HIS A 269 3.14 3.75 2.11
C HIS A 269 4.37 3.69 1.20
N MET A 270 5.57 3.84 1.78
CA MET A 270 6.82 3.67 1.04
C MET A 270 6.98 2.23 0.52
N ALA A 271 6.68 1.22 1.32
CA ALA A 271 6.75 -0.17 0.89
C ALA A 271 5.79 -0.45 -0.28
N TRP A 272 4.53 0.03 -0.23
CA TRP A 272 3.59 -0.13 -1.34
C TRP A 272 4.05 0.58 -2.61
N VAL A 273 4.58 1.81 -2.55
CA VAL A 273 5.05 2.49 -3.77
C VAL A 273 6.31 1.85 -4.34
N LEU A 274 7.19 1.27 -3.50
CA LEU A 274 8.31 0.46 -3.96
C LEU A 274 7.82 -0.78 -4.71
N LEU A 275 6.88 -1.53 -4.15
CA LEU A 275 6.27 -2.69 -4.80
C LEU A 275 5.55 -2.29 -6.11
N VAL A 276 4.79 -1.19 -6.10
CA VAL A 276 4.15 -0.64 -7.31
C VAL A 276 5.20 -0.34 -8.39
N TRP A 277 6.31 0.30 -8.01
CA TRP A 277 7.40 0.60 -8.92
C TRP A 277 8.08 -0.68 -9.45
N TRP A 278 8.39 -1.63 -8.59
CA TRP A 278 9.04 -2.88 -8.97
C TRP A 278 8.15 -3.73 -9.88
N TYR A 279 6.89 -3.89 -9.54
CA TYR A 279 5.94 -4.63 -10.38
C TYR A 279 5.50 -3.87 -11.65
N SER A 280 5.81 -2.58 -11.79
CA SER A 280 5.54 -1.83 -13.02
C SER A 280 6.48 -2.19 -14.17
N ARG A 281 7.59 -2.88 -13.89
CA ARG A 281 8.56 -3.30 -14.92
C ARG A 281 7.91 -4.28 -15.90
N GLY A 282 8.13 -4.02 -17.20
CA GLY A 282 7.52 -4.77 -18.29
C GLY A 282 6.10 -4.32 -18.67
N LEU A 283 5.53 -3.36 -17.96
CA LEU A 283 4.28 -2.69 -18.33
C LEU A 283 4.54 -1.53 -19.30
N ARG A 284 3.45 -0.87 -19.76
CA ARG A 284 3.54 0.29 -20.64
C ARG A 284 4.19 1.48 -19.96
N LEU A 285 4.81 2.36 -20.73
CA LEU A 285 5.50 3.53 -20.21
C LEU A 285 4.58 4.40 -19.33
N TRP A 286 3.34 4.63 -19.73
CA TRP A 286 2.40 5.43 -18.94
C TRP A 286 2.07 4.81 -17.57
N GLU A 287 1.97 3.46 -17.47
CA GLU A 287 1.78 2.76 -16.19
C GLU A 287 2.99 2.95 -15.28
N ARG A 288 4.19 2.87 -15.86
CA ARG A 288 5.45 3.12 -15.14
C ARG A 288 5.58 4.58 -14.72
N SER A 289 5.17 5.52 -15.58
CA SER A 289 5.17 6.95 -15.24
C SER A 289 4.23 7.26 -14.07
N ILE A 290 3.05 6.65 -14.04
CA ILE A 290 2.13 6.76 -12.90
C ILE A 290 2.76 6.17 -11.64
N ALA A 291 3.37 4.98 -11.72
CA ALA A 291 4.07 4.38 -10.59
C ALA A 291 5.17 5.29 -10.03
N PHE A 292 5.95 5.93 -10.90
CA PHE A 292 6.98 6.89 -10.52
C PHE A 292 6.40 8.14 -9.85
N LEU A 293 5.35 8.72 -10.43
CA LEU A 293 4.68 9.89 -9.85
C LEU A 293 4.13 9.60 -8.45
N PHE A 294 3.49 8.45 -8.28
CA PHE A 294 3.02 8.03 -6.96
C PHE A 294 4.17 7.82 -5.97
N MET A 295 5.27 7.21 -6.39
CA MET A 295 6.45 7.06 -5.54
C MET A 295 7.00 8.42 -5.12
N PHE A 296 7.18 9.35 -6.07
CA PHE A 296 7.71 10.67 -5.81
C PHE A 296 6.83 11.48 -4.83
N PHE A 297 5.52 11.60 -5.12
CA PHE A 297 4.63 12.38 -4.27
C PHE A 297 4.32 11.70 -2.94
N THR A 298 4.33 10.37 -2.85
CA THR A 298 4.18 9.67 -1.58
C THR A 298 5.38 9.93 -0.66
N VAL A 299 6.62 9.91 -1.19
CA VAL A 299 7.81 10.27 -0.40
C VAL A 299 7.69 11.70 0.14
N LEU A 300 7.29 12.65 -0.70
CA LEU A 300 7.09 14.04 -0.26
C LEU A 300 5.98 14.14 0.80
N ALA A 301 4.88 13.43 0.59
CA ALA A 301 3.72 13.50 1.49
C ALA A 301 4.02 12.86 2.85
N THR A 302 4.60 11.67 2.89
CA THR A 302 4.93 10.98 4.15
C THR A 302 5.80 11.83 5.06
N LEU A 303 6.80 12.51 4.49
CA LEU A 303 7.69 13.40 5.22
C LEU A 303 7.03 14.76 5.53
N GLY A 304 6.39 15.36 4.52
CA GLY A 304 5.85 16.72 4.63
C GLY A 304 4.61 16.85 5.52
N THR A 305 3.84 15.77 5.70
CA THR A 305 2.74 15.71 6.67
C THR A 305 3.21 15.41 8.08
N GLY A 306 4.44 14.91 8.24
CA GLY A 306 4.99 14.48 9.52
C GLY A 306 4.44 13.16 10.03
N GLU A 307 3.89 12.33 9.14
CA GLU A 307 3.47 10.96 9.46
C GLU A 307 4.67 10.03 9.66
N HIS A 308 5.83 10.37 9.04
CA HIS A 308 7.02 9.54 9.06
C HIS A 308 8.30 10.34 9.28
N TYR A 309 9.26 9.71 9.95
CA TYR A 309 10.66 10.09 9.95
C TYR A 309 11.34 9.62 8.66
N PHE A 310 12.49 10.21 8.31
CA PHE A 310 13.22 9.80 7.12
C PHE A 310 13.67 8.33 7.21
N ILE A 311 14.12 7.90 8.40
CA ILE A 311 14.55 6.52 8.63
C ILE A 311 13.43 5.50 8.36
N ASP A 312 12.16 5.84 8.57
CA ASP A 312 11.03 4.94 8.31
C ASP A 312 10.96 4.54 6.83
N LEU A 313 11.28 5.50 5.95
CA LEU A 313 11.33 5.29 4.51
C LEU A 313 12.54 4.43 4.11
N ILE A 314 13.66 4.59 4.80
CA ILE A 314 14.87 3.76 4.57
C ILE A 314 14.59 2.31 4.93
N VAL A 315 13.99 2.06 6.09
CA VAL A 315 13.64 0.70 6.56
C VAL A 315 12.56 0.05 5.70
N ALA A 316 11.76 0.84 4.99
CA ALA A 316 10.78 0.31 4.04
C ALA A 316 11.43 -0.42 2.84
N PHE A 317 12.69 -0.13 2.46
CA PHE A 317 13.37 -0.83 1.36
C PHE A 317 13.63 -2.32 1.68
N PRO A 318 14.33 -2.69 2.77
CA PRO A 318 14.49 -4.09 3.13
C PRO A 318 13.15 -4.75 3.48
N PHE A 319 12.19 -4.04 4.06
CA PHE A 319 10.86 -4.56 4.33
C PHE A 319 10.09 -4.90 3.03
N ALA A 320 10.09 -4.04 2.02
CA ALA A 320 9.47 -4.32 0.72
C ALA A 320 10.16 -5.49 0.01
N LEU A 321 11.50 -5.58 0.11
CA LEU A 321 12.27 -6.71 -0.42
C LEU A 321 11.92 -8.03 0.28
N LEU A 322 11.72 -8.02 1.60
CA LEU A 322 11.23 -9.18 2.36
C LEU A 322 9.89 -9.66 1.78
N LEU A 323 8.92 -8.76 1.60
CA LEU A 323 7.61 -9.09 1.04
C LEU A 323 7.71 -9.65 -0.38
N GLU A 324 8.49 -9.02 -1.24
CA GLU A 324 8.68 -9.49 -2.62
C GLU A 324 9.32 -10.87 -2.68
N SER A 325 10.34 -11.13 -1.84
CA SER A 325 11.01 -12.44 -1.77
C SER A 325 10.08 -13.55 -1.27
N MET A 326 9.21 -13.25 -0.29
CA MET A 326 8.18 -14.18 0.18
C MET A 326 7.20 -14.54 -0.94
N CYS A 327 6.86 -13.57 -1.78
CA CYS A 327 5.89 -13.69 -2.86
C CYS A 327 6.50 -14.17 -4.20
N ALA A 328 7.80 -14.40 -4.30
CA ALA A 328 8.47 -14.91 -5.50
C ALA A 328 8.17 -16.40 -5.73
N LEU A 329 6.86 -16.74 -5.95
CA LEU A 329 6.35 -18.10 -6.01
C LEU A 329 6.84 -18.90 -7.24
N SER A 330 7.36 -18.25 -8.26
CA SER A 330 7.97 -18.89 -9.45
C SER A 330 9.34 -19.49 -9.19
N LEU A 331 10.02 -19.06 -8.12
CA LEU A 331 11.32 -19.57 -7.71
C LEU A 331 11.17 -20.61 -6.59
N LYS A 332 12.08 -21.58 -6.58
CA LYS A 332 12.16 -22.53 -5.47
C LYS A 332 12.51 -21.79 -4.17
N ILE A 333 12.03 -22.29 -3.03
CA ILE A 333 12.34 -21.71 -1.71
C ILE A 333 13.85 -21.68 -1.44
N THR A 334 14.58 -22.65 -2.00
CA THR A 334 16.04 -22.76 -1.90
C THR A 334 16.82 -21.99 -2.97
N ASP A 335 16.14 -21.23 -3.84
CA ASP A 335 16.82 -20.41 -4.83
C ASP A 335 17.66 -19.35 -4.13
N ARG A 336 18.93 -19.22 -4.54
CA ARG A 336 19.91 -18.34 -3.90
C ARG A 336 19.47 -16.89 -3.89
N SER A 337 18.93 -16.38 -4.98
CA SER A 337 18.49 -14.98 -5.06
C SER A 337 17.29 -14.72 -4.16
N ARG A 338 16.34 -15.69 -4.08
CA ARG A 338 15.20 -15.62 -3.18
C ARG A 338 15.62 -15.65 -1.71
N VAL A 339 16.53 -16.58 -1.35
CA VAL A 339 17.05 -16.70 0.03
C VAL A 339 17.82 -15.46 0.43
N LEU A 340 18.71 -14.94 -0.43
CA LEU A 340 19.45 -13.71 -0.14
C LEU A 340 18.55 -12.51 0.03
N ALA A 341 17.55 -12.32 -0.85
CA ALA A 341 16.58 -11.24 -0.75
C ALA A 341 15.75 -11.35 0.54
N PHE A 342 15.31 -12.56 0.90
CA PHE A 342 14.59 -12.81 2.14
C PHE A 342 15.45 -12.51 3.38
N CYS A 343 16.65 -13.09 3.44
CA CYS A 343 17.56 -12.91 4.58
C CYS A 343 17.99 -11.46 4.75
N PHE A 344 18.34 -10.77 3.66
CA PHE A 344 18.68 -9.35 3.73
C PHE A 344 17.46 -8.49 4.10
N GLY A 345 16.29 -8.77 3.52
CA GLY A 345 15.05 -8.05 3.84
C GLY A 345 14.69 -8.16 5.33
N LEU A 346 14.72 -9.37 5.87
CA LEU A 346 14.43 -9.62 7.28
C LEU A 346 15.52 -9.05 8.20
N ALA A 347 16.78 -9.42 7.95
CA ALA A 347 17.91 -8.97 8.77
C ALA A 347 18.12 -7.46 8.70
N GLY A 348 17.90 -6.83 7.53
CA GLY A 348 17.99 -5.40 7.35
C GLY A 348 16.90 -4.66 8.14
N THR A 349 15.65 -5.13 8.08
CA THR A 349 14.55 -4.51 8.85
C THR A 349 14.76 -4.67 10.36
N LEU A 350 15.03 -5.89 10.85
CA LEU A 350 15.25 -6.14 12.26
C LEU A 350 16.58 -5.54 12.76
N GLY A 351 17.60 -5.52 11.91
CA GLY A 351 18.89 -4.90 12.19
C GLY A 351 18.76 -3.39 12.44
N TRP A 352 17.95 -2.69 11.64
CA TRP A 352 17.64 -1.30 11.89
C TRP A 352 16.94 -1.10 13.24
N PHE A 353 15.96 -1.93 13.59
CA PHE A 353 15.30 -1.85 14.90
C PHE A 353 16.30 -2.05 16.04
N ALA A 354 17.21 -3.02 15.92
CA ALA A 354 18.25 -3.26 16.91
C ALA A 354 19.24 -2.08 17.02
N LEU A 355 19.68 -1.52 15.89
CA LEU A 355 20.58 -0.36 15.84
C LEU A 355 19.93 0.88 16.48
N LEU A 356 18.70 1.17 16.11
CA LEU A 356 17.95 2.32 16.64
C LEU A 356 17.73 2.21 18.14
N ARG A 357 17.45 1.02 18.68
CA ARG A 357 17.23 0.84 20.13
C ARG A 357 18.49 0.81 20.97
N ASN A 358 19.58 0.26 20.43
CA ASN A 358 20.73 -0.10 21.27
C ASN A 358 22.03 0.62 20.88
N ALA A 359 22.10 1.22 19.69
CA ALA A 359 23.36 1.74 19.15
C ALA A 359 23.25 3.15 18.55
N LEU A 360 22.24 3.93 18.95
CA LEU A 360 22.03 5.29 18.43
C LEU A 360 23.25 6.21 18.58
N HIS A 361 23.97 6.11 19.72
CA HIS A 361 25.17 6.88 19.99
C HIS A 361 26.25 6.72 18.91
N PHE A 362 26.27 5.57 18.23
CA PHE A 362 27.20 5.30 17.15
C PHE A 362 26.99 6.25 15.95
N PHE A 363 25.75 6.62 15.66
CA PHE A 363 25.43 7.51 14.55
C PHE A 363 25.76 8.98 14.82
N TRP A 364 25.99 9.34 16.09
CA TRP A 364 26.41 10.69 16.49
C TRP A 364 27.92 10.91 16.41
N THR A 365 28.70 9.89 16.10
CA THR A 365 30.17 10.01 16.02
C THR A 365 30.62 10.83 14.81
N THR A 366 29.92 10.74 13.68
CA THR A 366 30.16 11.51 12.47
C THR A 366 28.91 11.54 11.57
N PRO A 367 28.55 12.70 10.96
CA PRO A 367 27.39 12.79 10.07
C PRO A 367 27.46 11.88 8.83
N VAL A 368 28.66 11.48 8.41
CA VAL A 368 28.86 10.59 7.26
C VAL A 368 28.31 9.20 7.53
N LEU A 369 28.36 8.75 8.78
CA LEU A 369 28.00 7.38 9.16
C LEU A 369 26.52 7.07 8.94
N PRO A 370 25.53 7.83 9.49
CA PRO A 370 24.13 7.54 9.26
C PRO A 370 23.74 7.62 7.78
N TRP A 371 24.30 8.56 7.01
CA TRP A 371 24.10 8.62 5.57
C TRP A 371 24.64 7.38 4.85
N SER A 372 25.82 6.90 5.23
CA SER A 372 26.42 5.70 4.64
C SER A 372 25.55 4.47 4.88
N PHE A 373 24.99 4.31 6.08
CA PHE A 373 24.08 3.22 6.41
C PHE A 373 22.76 3.31 5.62
N CYS A 374 22.19 4.51 5.49
CA CYS A 374 21.00 4.73 4.68
C CYS A 374 21.24 4.36 3.21
N VAL A 375 22.32 4.88 2.61
CA VAL A 375 22.68 4.61 1.21
C VAL A 375 22.97 3.12 1.00
N ALA A 376 23.75 2.50 1.88
CA ALA A 376 24.05 1.06 1.79
C ALA A 376 22.76 0.23 1.86
N THR A 377 21.84 0.54 2.77
CA THR A 377 20.53 -0.14 2.88
C THR A 377 19.74 -0.06 1.58
N ILE A 378 19.61 1.14 1.00
CA ILE A 378 18.91 1.36 -0.27
C ILE A 378 19.59 0.57 -1.39
N VAL A 379 20.91 0.74 -1.56
CA VAL A 379 21.66 0.14 -2.66
C VAL A 379 21.59 -1.39 -2.59
N VAL A 380 21.86 -1.99 -1.44
CA VAL A 380 21.82 -3.46 -1.31
C VAL A 380 20.40 -3.98 -1.52
N SER A 381 19.35 -3.30 -1.00
CA SER A 381 17.97 -3.68 -1.27
C SER A 381 17.65 -3.69 -2.76
N LEU A 382 18.06 -2.64 -3.49
CA LEU A 382 17.83 -2.53 -4.94
C LEU A 382 18.63 -3.56 -5.75
N LEU A 383 19.86 -3.90 -5.33
CA LEU A 383 20.66 -4.94 -5.97
C LEU A 383 20.04 -6.33 -5.78
N CYS A 384 19.62 -6.66 -4.55
CA CYS A 384 18.93 -7.92 -4.25
C CYS A 384 17.60 -8.03 -5.00
N GLU A 385 16.83 -6.95 -5.07
CA GLU A 385 15.57 -6.90 -5.81
C GLU A 385 15.81 -7.11 -7.31
N ARG A 386 16.81 -6.42 -7.89
CA ARG A 386 17.15 -6.57 -9.31
C ARG A 386 17.54 -8.00 -9.66
N GLU A 387 18.35 -8.65 -8.82
CA GLU A 387 18.74 -10.06 -9.02
C GLU A 387 17.53 -10.99 -8.90
N LEU A 388 16.67 -10.78 -7.91
CA LEU A 388 15.42 -11.53 -7.72
C LEU A 388 14.50 -11.41 -8.94
N GLN A 389 14.31 -10.20 -9.47
CA GLN A 389 13.50 -9.95 -10.67
C GLN A 389 14.10 -10.58 -11.92
N HIS A 390 15.40 -10.51 -12.08
CA HIS A 390 16.08 -11.13 -13.22
C HIS A 390 15.83 -12.64 -13.26
N ARG A 391 15.92 -13.31 -12.11
CA ARG A 391 15.66 -14.75 -11.99
C ARG A 391 14.21 -15.14 -12.17
N THR A 392 13.27 -14.28 -11.78
CA THR A 392 11.84 -14.56 -11.97
C THR A 392 11.37 -14.41 -13.42
N VAL A 393 12.05 -13.59 -14.24
CA VAL A 393 11.68 -13.33 -15.64
C VAL A 393 12.35 -14.31 -16.62
N SER A 394 13.59 -14.72 -16.36
CA SER A 394 14.40 -15.56 -17.26
C SER A 394 13.70 -16.88 -17.65
N PRO A 395 13.15 -17.69 -16.72
CA PRO A 395 12.49 -18.95 -17.08
C PRO A 395 11.20 -18.77 -17.90
N ALA A 396 10.52 -17.65 -17.72
CA ALA A 396 9.30 -17.32 -18.45
C ALA A 396 9.60 -16.97 -19.92
N LEU A 397 10.70 -16.26 -20.14
CA LEU A 397 11.17 -15.89 -21.48
C LEU A 397 11.67 -17.14 -22.25
N GLU A 398 12.42 -18.02 -21.59
CA GLU A 398 12.87 -19.29 -22.16
C GLU A 398 11.70 -20.20 -22.57
N LYS A 399 10.69 -20.35 -21.72
CA LYS A 399 9.47 -21.11 -22.06
C LYS A 399 8.69 -20.47 -23.21
N ALA A 400 8.58 -19.15 -23.26
CA ALA A 400 7.89 -18.45 -24.34
C ALA A 400 8.64 -18.57 -25.67
N VAL A 401 9.97 -18.52 -25.66
CA VAL A 401 10.82 -18.74 -26.85
C VAL A 401 10.72 -20.19 -27.31
N ALA A 402 10.81 -21.16 -26.41
CA ALA A 402 10.69 -22.57 -26.73
C ALA A 402 9.30 -22.92 -27.32
N SER A 403 8.21 -22.36 -26.76
CA SER A 403 6.86 -22.58 -27.30
C SER A 403 6.64 -21.95 -28.68
N ARG A 404 7.27 -20.80 -28.97
CA ARG A 404 7.24 -20.20 -30.31
C ARG A 404 8.05 -20.98 -31.32
N ALA A 405 9.20 -21.51 -30.93
CA ALA A 405 10.02 -22.36 -31.81
C ALA A 405 9.29 -23.66 -32.20
N LEU A 406 8.57 -24.26 -31.26
CA LEU A 406 7.73 -25.45 -31.53
C LEU A 406 6.52 -25.16 -32.42
N SER A 407 5.91 -23.97 -32.33
CA SER A 407 4.77 -23.58 -33.18
C SER A 407 5.17 -23.12 -34.60
N SER A 408 6.45 -22.85 -34.83
CA SER A 408 6.98 -22.51 -36.16
C SER A 408 7.49 -23.71 -36.97
N THR A 409 7.52 -24.88 -36.36
CA THR A 409 7.95 -26.17 -36.98
C THR A 409 6.78 -27.11 -37.30
N THR A 410 5.56 -26.72 -36.95
CA THR A 410 4.28 -27.35 -37.35
C THR A 410 3.52 -26.47 -38.33
#